data_28d5ef3e5928b05375445c02644ecd0a
#
_entry.id   28d5ef3e5928b05375445c02644ecd0a
#
_cell.length_a   1.000
_cell.length_b   1.000
_cell.length_c   1.000
_cell.angle_alpha   90.00
_cell.angle_beta   90.00
_cell.angle_gamma   90.00
#
_symmetry.space_group_name_H-M   'P 1'
#
loop_
_entity.id
_entity.type
_entity.pdbx_description
1 polymer ?
#
loop_
_entity_poly.entity_id
_entity_poly.type
_entity_poly.pdbx_seq_one_letter_code
_entity_poly.pdbx_strand_id
1 'polypeptide(L)'
;STGTTTKTETKSEESSKGGEVAEVTGDIPTKDQVNAMSSKQIVENIKVGWNLGNSLDSHDTNSSDTETGWGNPKTTQQMIDTVKAAGFNAVRIPVTWGEHMAADGTIDAAWMSRVKEVVDYAYNDGLYVILNVHHDDELWLVPTKDKLESDKATLTTIWKQICATFQDYDHRLIFEGMNETRVIGSAEEWTGGTQESYDVINQLFQAFVDTVRASGGSNTDRTVIVTDYAQSAEKNAIGGMIVPKDDHIIVSLHIYAPWNFCGPDDTRADWGSDSDKQELDTTFQYLDDTFISKGIPVIIDETGCVNKNENTSARVAWFSYYLSAAKKHGIKCFIWDNNETKNGFGLLNRKDCTWYYPEIIQAIQDATK
;
A
#
# COMPACT_ATOMS: atom_id res chain seq x y z
N SER A 1 7.61 1.29 -67.20
CA SER A 1 7.75 2.16 -66.01
C SER A 1 6.43 2.18 -65.24
N THR A 2 6.38 1.39 -64.22
CA THR A 2 5.28 1.29 -63.26
C THR A 2 5.68 2.03 -62.01
N GLY A 3 5.00 3.15 -61.77
CA GLY A 3 5.16 3.92 -60.52
C GLY A 3 4.30 3.32 -59.39
N THR A 4 4.95 2.89 -58.35
CA THR A 4 4.28 2.46 -57.14
C THR A 4 4.14 3.68 -56.19
N THR A 5 2.92 4.12 -56.02
CA THR A 5 2.59 5.21 -55.09
C THR A 5 2.40 4.61 -53.70
N THR A 6 3.30 4.91 -52.79
CA THR A 6 3.18 4.57 -51.37
C THR A 6 2.22 5.57 -50.71
N LYS A 7 1.06 5.10 -50.29
CA LYS A 7 0.16 5.88 -49.44
C LYS A 7 0.69 5.88 -48.04
N THR A 8 1.11 7.04 -47.60
CA THR A 8 1.37 7.32 -46.18
C THR A 8 0.01 7.54 -45.50
N GLU A 9 -0.44 6.60 -44.72
CA GLU A 9 -1.56 6.81 -43.81
C GLU A 9 -1.12 7.65 -42.64
N THR A 10 -1.55 8.88 -42.62
CA THR A 10 -1.46 9.74 -41.43
C THR A 10 -2.55 9.27 -40.47
N LYS A 11 -2.17 8.58 -39.39
CA LYS A 11 -3.04 8.37 -38.24
C LYS A 11 -3.32 9.72 -37.62
N SER A 12 -4.52 10.19 -37.71
CA SER A 12 -5.04 11.32 -36.97
C SER A 12 -5.08 10.89 -35.49
N GLU A 13 -4.33 11.59 -34.63
CA GLU A 13 -4.52 11.53 -33.18
C GLU A 13 -5.90 12.06 -32.85
N GLU A 14 -6.85 11.17 -32.62
CA GLU A 14 -8.08 11.55 -31.92
C GLU A 14 -7.71 11.82 -30.46
N SER A 15 -7.83 13.08 -30.06
CA SER A 15 -7.77 13.46 -28.66
C SER A 15 -8.94 12.80 -27.94
N SER A 16 -8.70 11.74 -27.16
CA SER A 16 -9.72 11.12 -26.34
C SER A 16 -10.20 12.13 -25.30
N LYS A 17 -11.45 12.53 -25.43
CA LYS A 17 -12.17 13.30 -24.40
C LYS A 17 -12.32 12.41 -23.17
N GLY A 18 -11.95 12.97 -22.00
CA GLY A 18 -11.83 12.34 -20.71
C GLY A 18 -12.79 11.20 -20.39
N GLY A 19 -12.24 10.12 -19.82
CA GLY A 19 -12.97 9.01 -19.22
C GLY A 19 -12.62 7.61 -19.71
N GLU A 20 -11.75 7.42 -20.69
CA GLU A 20 -11.29 6.10 -21.07
C GLU A 20 -10.14 5.66 -20.15
N VAL A 21 -10.40 4.54 -19.46
CA VAL A 21 -9.44 3.87 -18.59
C VAL A 21 -8.47 3.10 -19.46
N ALA A 22 -7.17 3.20 -19.15
CA ALA A 22 -6.20 2.26 -19.70
C ALA A 22 -6.52 0.86 -19.16
N GLU A 23 -6.81 -0.09 -20.04
CA GLU A 23 -7.00 -1.49 -19.65
C GLU A 23 -5.71 -2.04 -19.04
N VAL A 24 -5.86 -2.95 -18.03
CA VAL A 24 -4.72 -3.66 -17.42
C VAL A 24 -4.28 -4.76 -18.40
N THR A 25 -3.66 -4.39 -19.49
CA THR A 25 -3.21 -5.28 -20.57
C THR A 25 -1.70 -5.55 -20.54
N GLY A 26 -0.99 -5.01 -19.53
CA GLY A 26 0.47 -5.00 -19.46
C GLY A 26 1.09 -3.70 -19.96
N ASP A 27 0.31 -2.82 -20.59
CA ASP A 27 0.79 -1.51 -21.03
C ASP A 27 0.81 -0.53 -19.88
N ILE A 28 1.94 0.21 -19.76
CA ILE A 28 2.10 1.27 -18.76
C ILE A 28 1.31 2.49 -19.25
N PRO A 29 0.37 3.05 -18.46
CA PRO A 29 -0.35 4.24 -18.85
C PRO A 29 0.61 5.43 -18.98
N THR A 30 0.31 6.34 -19.91
CA THR A 30 1.02 7.61 -20.00
C THR A 30 0.69 8.49 -18.79
N LYS A 31 1.51 9.52 -18.54
CA LYS A 31 1.23 10.52 -17.50
C LYS A 31 -0.17 11.12 -17.64
N ASP A 32 -0.55 11.54 -18.82
CA ASP A 32 -1.88 12.14 -19.07
C ASP A 32 -3.00 11.14 -18.82
N GLN A 33 -2.83 9.89 -19.23
CA GLN A 33 -3.82 8.83 -19.00
C GLN A 33 -4.03 8.58 -17.50
N VAL A 34 -2.95 8.37 -16.73
CA VAL A 34 -3.08 8.07 -15.32
C VAL A 34 -3.54 9.28 -14.50
N ASN A 35 -3.14 10.48 -14.87
CA ASN A 35 -3.57 11.71 -14.20
C ASN A 35 -5.06 12.04 -14.46
N ALA A 36 -5.65 11.48 -15.50
CA ALA A 36 -7.08 11.61 -15.78
C ALA A 36 -7.93 10.55 -15.07
N MET A 37 -7.32 9.55 -14.43
CA MET A 37 -8.03 8.47 -13.76
C MET A 37 -8.65 8.93 -12.44
N SER A 38 -9.86 8.45 -12.16
CA SER A 38 -10.44 8.48 -10.82
C SER A 38 -9.70 7.52 -9.89
N SER A 39 -9.89 7.66 -8.59
CA SER A 39 -9.34 6.70 -7.62
C SER A 39 -9.85 5.28 -7.87
N LYS A 40 -11.11 5.13 -8.27
CA LYS A 40 -11.69 3.84 -8.65
C LYS A 40 -10.96 3.23 -9.86
N GLN A 41 -10.69 4.02 -10.88
CA GLN A 41 -9.97 3.57 -12.09
C GLN A 41 -8.52 3.17 -11.77
N ILE A 42 -7.86 3.89 -10.88
CA ILE A 42 -6.52 3.50 -10.41
C ILE A 42 -6.56 2.14 -9.72
N VAL A 43 -7.52 1.91 -8.82
CA VAL A 43 -7.67 0.60 -8.16
C VAL A 43 -8.01 -0.49 -9.18
N GLU A 44 -8.86 -0.23 -10.15
CA GLU A 44 -9.18 -1.18 -11.23
C GLU A 44 -7.93 -1.58 -12.02
N ASN A 45 -6.99 -0.67 -12.24
CA ASN A 45 -5.73 -0.94 -12.95
C ASN A 45 -4.67 -1.66 -12.10
N ILE A 46 -4.75 -1.58 -10.78
CA ILE A 46 -3.89 -2.38 -9.92
C ILE A 46 -4.34 -3.84 -10.02
N LYS A 47 -3.39 -4.73 -10.27
CA LYS A 47 -3.62 -6.17 -10.31
C LYS A 47 -3.37 -6.79 -8.94
N VAL A 48 -2.15 -6.72 -8.50
CA VAL A 48 -1.68 -7.14 -7.18
C VAL A 48 -0.39 -6.40 -6.84
N GLY A 49 -0.23 -6.05 -5.57
CA GLY A 49 0.92 -5.33 -5.06
C GLY A 49 1.82 -6.18 -4.16
N TRP A 50 3.03 -5.70 -3.99
CA TRP A 50 4.05 -6.26 -3.12
C TRP A 50 4.57 -5.17 -2.18
N ASN A 51 4.77 -5.51 -0.90
CA ASN A 51 5.35 -4.60 0.10
C ASN A 51 6.85 -4.84 0.25
N LEU A 52 7.63 -3.75 0.19
CA LEU A 52 9.03 -3.73 0.59
C LEU A 52 9.11 -3.61 2.12
N GLY A 53 8.72 -4.68 2.83
CA GLY A 53 8.66 -4.68 4.29
C GLY A 53 10.02 -4.82 4.96
N ASN A 54 10.19 -4.19 6.12
CA ASN A 54 11.39 -4.23 6.95
C ASN A 54 12.65 -3.66 6.26
N SER A 55 12.48 -2.60 5.49
CA SER A 55 13.57 -1.87 4.85
C SER A 55 13.55 -0.39 5.25
N LEU A 56 12.92 0.48 4.48
CA LEU A 56 12.83 1.92 4.81
C LEU A 56 11.90 2.20 6.00
N ASP A 57 11.12 1.24 6.41
CA ASP A 57 10.27 1.29 7.61
C ASP A 57 11.00 0.91 8.91
N SER A 58 12.20 0.35 8.82
CA SER A 58 13.02 -0.05 9.97
C SER A 58 13.41 1.15 10.84
N HIS A 59 13.35 0.97 12.15
CA HIS A 59 13.67 2.02 13.12
C HIS A 59 14.24 1.40 14.42
N ASP A 60 14.71 2.24 15.34
CA ASP A 60 15.33 1.81 16.61
C ASP A 60 16.42 0.75 16.39
N THR A 61 17.26 1.00 15.40
CA THR A 61 18.33 0.06 15.06
C THR A 61 19.65 0.51 15.69
N ASN A 62 20.54 -0.44 15.94
CA ASN A 62 21.91 -0.12 16.36
C ASN A 62 22.82 0.21 15.17
N SER A 63 22.28 0.29 13.97
CA SER A 63 22.98 0.62 12.76
C SER A 63 22.84 2.10 12.43
N SER A 64 23.88 2.73 11.89
CA SER A 64 23.80 4.07 11.31
C SER A 64 22.96 4.08 10.00
N ASP A 65 22.74 2.91 9.41
CA ASP A 65 21.89 2.70 8.24
C ASP A 65 20.61 1.97 8.69
N THR A 66 19.52 2.71 8.90
CA THR A 66 18.26 2.13 9.36
C THR A 66 17.64 1.21 8.33
N GLU A 67 17.85 1.43 7.05
CA GLU A 67 17.31 0.58 5.97
C GLU A 67 17.71 -0.89 6.13
N THR A 68 18.93 -1.14 6.58
CA THR A 68 19.47 -2.51 6.78
C THR A 68 19.42 -2.96 8.23
N GLY A 69 18.96 -2.11 9.12
CA GLY A 69 19.04 -2.34 10.57
C GLY A 69 18.23 -3.52 11.11
N TRP A 70 17.21 -3.94 10.39
CA TRP A 70 16.41 -5.13 10.72
C TRP A 70 16.82 -6.38 9.93
N GLY A 71 18.00 -6.36 9.30
CA GLY A 71 18.65 -7.52 8.71
C GLY A 71 18.44 -7.69 7.20
N ASN A 72 17.67 -6.83 6.56
CA ASN A 72 17.53 -6.89 5.11
C ASN A 72 18.73 -6.23 4.40
N PRO A 73 19.11 -6.73 3.23
CA PRO A 73 20.09 -6.04 2.41
C PRO A 73 19.52 -4.71 1.89
N LYS A 74 20.42 -3.80 1.52
CA LYS A 74 20.04 -2.56 0.88
C LYS A 74 19.20 -2.84 -0.37
N THR A 75 18.08 -2.14 -0.52
CA THR A 75 17.17 -2.32 -1.66
C THR A 75 17.86 -1.96 -2.97
N THR A 76 17.66 -2.78 -3.99
CA THR A 76 18.26 -2.62 -5.31
C THR A 76 17.20 -2.56 -6.41
N GLN A 77 17.59 -2.00 -7.57
CA GLN A 77 16.75 -2.02 -8.76
C GLN A 77 16.38 -3.46 -9.17
N GLN A 78 17.33 -4.40 -9.04
CA GLN A 78 17.10 -5.80 -9.41
C GLN A 78 15.99 -6.47 -8.58
N MET A 79 15.87 -6.14 -7.30
CA MET A 79 14.77 -6.64 -6.46
C MET A 79 13.41 -6.22 -7.04
N ILE A 80 13.29 -4.96 -7.38
CA ILE A 80 12.05 -4.40 -7.93
C ILE A 80 11.76 -4.95 -9.33
N ASP A 81 12.77 -5.08 -10.17
CA ASP A 81 12.64 -5.72 -11.49
C ASP A 81 12.13 -7.16 -11.37
N THR A 82 12.62 -7.89 -10.38
CA THR A 82 12.18 -9.28 -10.09
C THR A 82 10.71 -9.31 -9.67
N VAL A 83 10.29 -8.39 -8.83
CA VAL A 83 8.88 -8.25 -8.41
C VAL A 83 7.98 -7.98 -9.62
N LYS A 84 8.35 -7.04 -10.47
CA LYS A 84 7.62 -6.75 -11.71
C LYS A 84 7.56 -7.97 -12.63
N ALA A 85 8.69 -8.63 -12.85
CA ALA A 85 8.78 -9.80 -13.72
C ALA A 85 7.88 -10.95 -13.26
N ALA A 86 7.62 -11.07 -11.96
CA ALA A 86 6.72 -12.06 -11.41
C ALA A 86 5.22 -11.72 -11.62
N GLY A 87 4.91 -10.52 -12.13
CA GLY A 87 3.53 -10.11 -12.46
C GLY A 87 2.88 -9.14 -11.48
N PHE A 88 3.60 -8.67 -10.45
CA PHE A 88 3.12 -7.57 -9.62
C PHE A 88 3.20 -6.26 -10.41
N ASN A 89 2.13 -5.48 -10.41
CA ASN A 89 2.14 -4.18 -11.08
C ASN A 89 2.07 -2.99 -10.12
N ALA A 90 2.19 -3.26 -8.83
CA ALA A 90 2.21 -2.25 -7.79
C ALA A 90 3.20 -2.65 -6.68
N VAL A 91 3.82 -1.64 -6.07
CA VAL A 91 4.73 -1.81 -4.92
C VAL A 91 4.35 -0.80 -3.86
N ARG A 92 4.22 -1.26 -2.62
CA ARG A 92 4.10 -0.37 -1.45
C ARG A 92 5.47 -0.26 -0.79
N ILE A 93 5.89 0.97 -0.55
CA ILE A 93 7.18 1.30 0.05
C ILE A 93 6.90 1.93 1.41
N PRO A 94 6.86 1.12 2.49
CA PRO A 94 6.73 1.65 3.83
C PRO A 94 7.97 2.44 4.24
N VAL A 95 7.78 3.64 4.79
CA VAL A 95 8.86 4.50 5.23
C VAL A 95 8.56 5.07 6.61
N THR A 96 9.53 4.99 7.51
CA THR A 96 9.50 5.61 8.83
C THR A 96 10.36 6.88 8.82
N TRP A 97 9.84 7.98 9.29
CA TRP A 97 10.44 9.30 9.12
C TRP A 97 11.01 9.91 10.40
N GLY A 98 10.44 9.56 11.55
CA GLY A 98 10.72 10.27 12.81
C GLY A 98 12.17 10.29 13.24
N GLU A 99 12.95 9.27 12.91
CA GLU A 99 14.39 9.22 13.24
C GLU A 99 15.28 9.96 12.23
N HIS A 100 14.69 10.49 11.16
CA HIS A 100 15.40 11.16 10.08
C HIS A 100 14.98 12.63 9.97
N MET A 101 14.68 13.25 11.10
CA MET A 101 14.18 14.62 11.15
C MET A 101 14.98 15.44 12.16
N ALA A 102 15.26 16.69 11.79
CA ALA A 102 15.75 17.69 12.71
C ALA A 102 14.65 18.14 13.69
N ALA A 103 15.02 18.88 14.74
CA ALA A 103 14.09 19.37 15.75
C ALA A 103 12.97 20.28 15.17
N ASP A 104 13.25 20.99 14.08
CA ASP A 104 12.29 21.84 13.38
C ASP A 104 11.38 21.07 12.39
N GLY A 105 11.53 19.74 12.31
CA GLY A 105 10.78 18.88 11.42
C GLY A 105 11.37 18.71 10.02
N THR A 106 12.51 19.32 9.73
CA THR A 106 13.19 19.14 8.43
C THR A 106 13.70 17.72 8.30
N ILE A 107 13.30 17.02 7.25
CA ILE A 107 13.75 15.67 6.92
C ILE A 107 15.20 15.74 6.43
N ASP A 108 16.04 14.82 6.90
CA ASP A 108 17.42 14.69 6.44
C ASP A 108 17.45 14.54 4.91
N ALA A 109 18.23 15.39 4.24
CA ALA A 109 18.30 15.40 2.78
C ALA A 109 18.79 14.04 2.22
N ALA A 110 19.71 13.39 2.91
CA ALA A 110 20.19 12.06 2.52
C ALA A 110 19.09 11.00 2.62
N TRP A 111 18.22 11.06 3.64
CA TRP A 111 17.10 10.15 3.78
C TRP A 111 16.07 10.36 2.67
N MET A 112 15.66 11.60 2.42
CA MET A 112 14.72 11.90 1.34
C MET A 112 15.27 11.46 -0.02
N SER A 113 16.57 11.66 -0.27
CA SER A 113 17.21 11.21 -1.50
C SER A 113 17.19 9.70 -1.63
N ARG A 114 17.41 8.96 -0.54
CA ARG A 114 17.33 7.50 -0.56
C ARG A 114 15.91 7.00 -0.79
N VAL A 115 14.93 7.59 -0.12
CA VAL A 115 13.50 7.26 -0.35
C VAL A 115 13.15 7.51 -1.82
N LYS A 116 13.53 8.65 -2.37
CA LYS A 116 13.30 8.98 -3.78
C LYS A 116 13.94 7.95 -4.72
N GLU A 117 15.18 7.55 -4.45
CA GLU A 117 15.88 6.54 -5.25
C GLU A 117 15.12 5.21 -5.30
N VAL A 118 14.63 4.74 -4.14
CA VAL A 118 13.86 3.49 -4.07
C VAL A 118 12.49 3.63 -4.73
N VAL A 119 11.81 4.75 -4.53
CA VAL A 119 10.57 5.06 -5.25
C VAL A 119 10.81 5.04 -6.76
N ASP A 120 11.91 5.63 -7.22
CA ASP A 120 12.27 5.69 -8.65
C ASP A 120 12.51 4.30 -9.24
N TYR A 121 13.03 3.34 -8.47
CA TYR A 121 13.15 1.95 -8.95
C TYR A 121 11.81 1.39 -9.44
N ALA A 122 10.77 1.57 -8.66
CA ALA A 122 9.44 1.08 -8.98
C ALA A 122 8.71 1.99 -9.99
N TYR A 123 8.79 3.30 -9.79
CA TYR A 123 8.14 4.28 -10.66
C TYR A 123 8.66 4.21 -12.10
N ASN A 124 9.99 4.11 -12.28
CA ASN A 124 10.61 4.01 -13.60
C ASN A 124 10.37 2.64 -14.25
N ASP A 125 10.08 1.62 -13.47
CA ASP A 125 9.62 0.31 -13.99
C ASP A 125 8.15 0.34 -14.46
N GLY A 126 7.45 1.46 -14.26
CA GLY A 126 6.06 1.61 -14.66
C GLY A 126 5.05 1.08 -13.65
N LEU A 127 5.48 0.75 -12.45
CA LEU A 127 4.61 0.24 -11.40
C LEU A 127 3.78 1.36 -10.76
N TYR A 128 2.62 1.01 -10.22
CA TYR A 128 1.95 1.84 -9.22
C TYR A 128 2.74 1.76 -7.92
N VAL A 129 2.91 2.88 -7.25
CA VAL A 129 3.73 2.97 -6.03
C VAL A 129 2.94 3.63 -4.93
N ILE A 130 2.89 3.00 -3.75
CA ILE A 130 2.36 3.60 -2.53
C ILE A 130 3.53 4.01 -1.65
N LEU A 131 3.58 5.27 -1.26
CA LEU A 131 4.53 5.83 -0.31
C LEU A 131 3.78 6.34 0.91
N ASN A 132 4.26 6.02 2.12
CA ASN A 132 3.55 6.32 3.35
C ASN A 132 4.41 6.91 4.47
N VAL A 133 3.76 7.18 5.60
CA VAL A 133 4.34 7.40 6.93
C VAL A 133 3.99 6.15 7.74
N HIS A 134 5.00 5.31 8.06
CA HIS A 134 4.76 3.93 8.52
C HIS A 134 4.84 3.78 10.04
N HIS A 135 6.00 3.37 10.59
CA HIS A 135 6.16 3.11 12.03
C HIS A 135 6.34 4.36 12.89
N ASP A 136 5.99 5.51 12.37
CA ASP A 136 5.93 6.75 13.15
C ASP A 136 4.90 6.66 14.29
N ASP A 137 3.94 5.75 14.18
CA ASP A 137 3.01 5.34 15.24
C ASP A 137 3.71 4.67 16.45
N GLU A 138 4.93 4.20 16.29
CA GLU A 138 5.77 3.66 17.35
C GLU A 138 6.76 4.69 17.92
N LEU A 139 6.85 5.87 17.32
CA LEU A 139 7.81 6.90 17.70
C LEU A 139 7.16 8.16 18.31
N TRP A 140 6.37 8.88 17.55
CA TRP A 140 5.81 10.16 17.97
C TRP A 140 4.29 10.27 17.80
N LEU A 141 3.69 9.46 16.93
CA LEU A 141 2.28 9.57 16.52
C LEU A 141 1.41 8.72 17.45
N VAL A 142 0.62 9.38 18.31
CA VAL A 142 -0.30 8.72 19.23
C VAL A 142 -1.68 9.37 19.11
N PRO A 143 -2.74 8.62 18.74
CA PRO A 143 -4.06 9.21 18.46
C PRO A 143 -4.86 9.51 19.74
N THR A 144 -4.38 10.46 20.53
CA THR A 144 -5.02 10.98 21.73
C THR A 144 -5.23 12.49 21.61
N LYS A 145 -6.23 13.04 22.29
CA LYS A 145 -6.59 14.46 22.20
C LYS A 145 -5.46 15.40 22.61
N ASP A 146 -4.71 15.03 23.63
CA ASP A 146 -3.58 15.82 24.13
C ASP A 146 -2.43 15.91 23.14
N LYS A 147 -2.29 14.94 22.24
CA LYS A 147 -1.27 14.86 21.20
C LYS A 147 -1.71 15.45 19.85
N LEU A 148 -2.99 15.69 19.66
CA LEU A 148 -3.57 16.03 18.35
C LEU A 148 -2.84 17.21 17.67
N GLU A 149 -2.68 18.32 18.34
CA GLU A 149 -2.11 19.52 17.72
C GLU A 149 -0.63 19.35 17.38
N SER A 150 0.15 18.73 18.27
CA SER A 150 1.57 18.44 18.00
C SER A 150 1.75 17.41 16.89
N ASP A 151 0.96 16.35 16.88
CA ASP A 151 1.04 15.29 15.87
C ASP A 151 0.55 15.79 14.51
N LYS A 152 -0.48 16.63 14.48
CA LYS A 152 -0.94 17.28 13.26
C LYS A 152 0.17 18.15 12.65
N ALA A 153 0.85 18.94 13.47
CA ALA A 153 1.94 19.79 13.02
C ALA A 153 3.10 18.97 12.44
N THR A 154 3.49 17.88 13.11
CA THR A 154 4.55 17.00 12.63
C THR A 154 4.14 16.28 11.34
N LEU A 155 2.94 15.72 11.29
CA LEU A 155 2.43 15.00 10.13
C LEU A 155 2.38 15.91 8.88
N THR A 156 1.83 17.10 9.03
CA THR A 156 1.73 18.05 7.91
C THR A 156 3.08 18.56 7.45
N THR A 157 4.04 18.73 8.37
CA THR A 157 5.43 19.11 8.04
C THR A 157 6.12 18.01 7.23
N ILE A 158 5.94 16.74 7.59
CA ILE A 158 6.47 15.61 6.82
C ILE A 158 5.87 15.60 5.43
N TRP A 159 4.53 15.66 5.33
CA TRP A 159 3.85 15.57 4.03
C TRP A 159 4.12 16.74 3.10
N LYS A 160 4.31 17.95 3.62
CA LYS A 160 4.75 19.10 2.78
C LYS A 160 6.06 18.82 2.08
N GLN A 161 7.01 18.20 2.78
CA GLN A 161 8.33 17.89 2.23
C GLN A 161 8.25 16.73 1.22
N ILE A 162 7.48 15.69 1.51
CA ILE A 162 7.22 14.59 0.57
C ILE A 162 6.55 15.13 -0.70
N CYS A 163 5.52 15.92 -0.54
CA CYS A 163 4.77 16.53 -1.66
C CYS A 163 5.66 17.40 -2.55
N ALA A 164 6.57 18.17 -1.96
CA ALA A 164 7.51 19.00 -2.72
C ALA A 164 8.49 18.16 -3.53
N THR A 165 8.99 17.06 -2.94
CA THR A 165 9.94 16.15 -3.60
C THR A 165 9.32 15.44 -4.81
N PHE A 166 8.05 15.04 -4.70
CA PHE A 166 7.36 14.23 -5.71
C PHE A 166 6.29 14.99 -6.50
N GLN A 167 6.32 16.31 -6.47
CA GLN A 167 5.30 17.19 -7.04
C GLN A 167 4.95 16.86 -8.50
N ASP A 168 5.93 16.51 -9.30
CA ASP A 168 5.78 16.28 -10.74
C ASP A 168 5.59 14.81 -11.13
N TYR A 169 5.60 13.89 -10.14
CA TYR A 169 5.33 12.48 -10.40
C TYR A 169 3.85 12.31 -10.77
N ASP A 170 3.57 11.45 -11.73
CA ASP A 170 2.20 11.17 -12.12
C ASP A 170 1.42 10.38 -11.05
N HIS A 171 0.15 10.13 -11.29
CA HIS A 171 -0.74 9.49 -10.32
C HIS A 171 -0.53 7.98 -10.15
N ARG A 172 0.50 7.39 -10.77
CA ARG A 172 0.98 6.07 -10.37
C ARG A 172 1.64 6.13 -8.99
N LEU A 173 2.12 7.30 -8.56
CA LEU A 173 2.56 7.50 -7.19
C LEU A 173 1.37 7.93 -6.33
N ILE A 174 1.06 7.13 -5.34
CA ILE A 174 -0.09 7.26 -4.44
C ILE A 174 0.45 7.50 -3.03
N PHE A 175 -0.12 8.44 -2.30
CA PHE A 175 0.29 8.74 -0.92
C PHE A 175 -0.67 8.14 0.09
N GLU A 176 -0.13 7.41 1.06
CA GLU A 176 -0.87 6.88 2.21
C GLU A 176 -0.47 7.65 3.46
N GLY A 177 -1.43 8.32 4.09
CA GLY A 177 -1.16 9.33 5.10
C GLY A 177 -0.49 8.84 6.37
N MET A 178 -0.95 7.71 6.91
CA MET A 178 -0.44 7.07 8.12
C MET A 178 -0.65 5.56 8.03
N ASN A 179 0.12 4.81 8.84
CA ASN A 179 0.04 3.36 8.95
C ASN A 179 -0.36 2.96 10.36
N GLU A 180 -1.35 2.10 10.51
CA GLU A 180 -1.78 1.42 11.75
C GLU A 180 -1.76 2.32 13.00
N THR A 181 -2.19 3.56 12.86
CA THR A 181 -2.21 4.55 13.94
C THR A 181 -3.13 4.08 15.05
N ARG A 182 -2.56 3.89 16.24
CA ARG A 182 -3.24 3.27 17.38
C ARG A 182 -2.59 3.68 18.70
N VAL A 183 -3.26 3.41 19.80
CA VAL A 183 -2.71 3.62 21.14
C VAL A 183 -2.02 2.32 21.59
N ILE A 184 -0.73 2.25 21.39
CA ILE A 184 0.09 1.09 21.71
C ILE A 184 0.06 0.82 23.22
N GLY A 185 -0.14 -0.44 23.60
CA GLY A 185 -0.20 -0.88 25.00
C GLY A 185 -1.56 -0.67 25.67
N SER A 186 -2.52 -0.07 24.99
CA SER A 186 -3.89 0.04 25.51
C SER A 186 -4.65 -1.29 25.39
N ALA A 187 -5.71 -1.42 26.19
CA ALA A 187 -6.61 -2.59 26.14
C ALA A 187 -7.26 -2.72 24.78
N GLU A 188 -7.52 -1.61 24.09
CA GLU A 188 -8.20 -1.55 22.79
C GLU A 188 -7.24 -1.51 21.60
N GLU A 189 -5.95 -1.67 21.83
CA GLU A 189 -4.93 -1.51 20.76
C GLU A 189 -5.31 -2.22 19.46
N TRP A 190 -5.72 -3.49 19.55
CA TRP A 190 -6.05 -4.33 18.39
C TRP A 190 -7.53 -4.75 18.31
N THR A 191 -8.37 -4.20 19.17
CA THR A 191 -9.81 -4.52 19.20
C THR A 191 -10.69 -3.39 18.66
N GLY A 192 -10.10 -2.49 17.89
CA GLY A 192 -10.81 -1.44 17.18
C GLY A 192 -10.73 -0.05 17.80
N GLY A 193 -10.04 0.12 18.92
CA GLY A 193 -9.78 1.44 19.52
C GLY A 193 -10.98 2.08 20.23
N THR A 194 -10.91 3.39 20.41
CA THR A 194 -11.90 4.20 21.15
C THR A 194 -12.37 5.37 20.31
N GLN A 195 -13.51 5.98 20.68
CA GLN A 195 -14.05 7.16 20.00
C GLN A 195 -13.06 8.34 20.02
N GLU A 196 -12.33 8.54 21.10
CA GLU A 196 -11.29 9.57 21.17
C GLU A 196 -10.26 9.38 20.03
N SER A 197 -9.79 8.15 19.86
CA SER A 197 -8.81 7.84 18.79
C SER A 197 -9.39 8.02 17.40
N TYR A 198 -10.66 7.66 17.19
CA TYR A 198 -11.33 7.87 15.89
C TYR A 198 -11.39 9.36 15.54
N ASP A 199 -11.79 10.18 16.50
CA ASP A 199 -11.91 11.63 16.30
C ASP A 199 -10.55 12.25 15.95
N VAL A 200 -9.48 11.81 16.61
CA VAL A 200 -8.12 12.29 16.34
C VAL A 200 -7.63 11.82 14.96
N ILE A 201 -7.78 10.55 14.65
CA ILE A 201 -7.34 9.97 13.37
C ILE A 201 -8.08 10.64 12.21
N ASN A 202 -9.38 10.87 12.33
CA ASN A 202 -10.16 11.55 11.29
C ASN A 202 -9.64 12.98 11.04
N GLN A 203 -9.27 13.72 12.08
CA GLN A 203 -8.69 15.04 11.94
C GLN A 203 -7.29 15.02 11.33
N LEU A 204 -6.48 14.03 11.68
CA LEU A 204 -5.14 13.85 11.10
C LEU A 204 -5.23 13.52 9.60
N PHE A 205 -6.13 12.65 9.19
CA PHE A 205 -6.33 12.34 7.77
C PHE A 205 -6.89 13.53 6.99
N GLN A 206 -7.78 14.31 7.57
CA GLN A 206 -8.24 15.53 6.93
C GLN A 206 -7.08 16.52 6.73
N ALA A 207 -6.24 16.71 7.74
CA ALA A 207 -5.05 17.56 7.64
C ALA A 207 -4.06 17.05 6.58
N PHE A 208 -3.88 15.74 6.48
CA PHE A 208 -3.07 15.12 5.44
C PHE A 208 -3.61 15.42 4.04
N VAL A 209 -4.89 15.18 3.79
CA VAL A 209 -5.52 15.46 2.49
C VAL A 209 -5.40 16.92 2.12
N ASP A 210 -5.71 17.82 3.06
CA ASP A 210 -5.61 19.27 2.85
C ASP A 210 -4.18 19.69 2.49
N THR A 211 -3.19 19.12 3.16
CA THR A 211 -1.76 19.39 2.91
C THR A 211 -1.35 18.95 1.50
N VAL A 212 -1.75 17.75 1.09
CA VAL A 212 -1.44 17.24 -0.25
C VAL A 212 -2.09 18.13 -1.31
N ARG A 213 -3.35 18.46 -1.17
CA ARG A 213 -4.08 19.31 -2.14
C ARG A 213 -3.48 20.69 -2.28
N ALA A 214 -3.03 21.29 -1.18
CA ALA A 214 -2.40 22.63 -1.18
C ALA A 214 -0.98 22.64 -1.74
N SER A 215 -0.37 21.48 -1.97
CA SER A 215 1.05 21.37 -2.35
C SER A 215 1.31 21.60 -3.84
N GLY A 216 0.29 21.70 -4.66
CA GLY A 216 0.42 22.04 -6.09
C GLY A 216 0.93 20.92 -6.98
N GLY A 217 1.07 21.21 -8.28
CA GLY A 217 1.48 20.24 -9.28
C GLY A 217 0.52 19.04 -9.39
N SER A 218 1.03 17.85 -9.56
CA SER A 218 0.23 16.63 -9.60
C SER A 218 -0.46 16.31 -8.27
N ASN A 219 -0.07 16.97 -7.17
CA ASN A 219 -0.67 16.75 -5.85
C ASN A 219 -2.09 17.31 -5.72
N THR A 220 -2.50 18.22 -6.59
CA THR A 220 -3.83 18.85 -6.52
C THR A 220 -4.97 17.84 -6.65
N ASP A 221 -4.74 16.74 -7.34
CA ASP A 221 -5.71 15.67 -7.57
C ASP A 221 -5.09 14.26 -7.52
N ARG A 222 -3.90 14.14 -6.95
CA ARG A 222 -3.24 12.84 -6.72
C ARG A 222 -4.13 11.95 -5.87
N THR A 223 -4.28 10.69 -6.25
CA THR A 223 -4.95 9.71 -5.41
C THR A 223 -4.20 9.55 -4.09
N VAL A 224 -4.94 9.64 -3.00
CA VAL A 224 -4.44 9.48 -1.63
C VAL A 224 -5.22 8.39 -0.90
N ILE A 225 -4.56 7.78 0.09
CA ILE A 225 -5.12 6.71 0.88
C ILE A 225 -5.36 7.19 2.30
N VAL A 226 -6.57 6.94 2.79
CA VAL A 226 -6.98 7.17 4.17
C VAL A 226 -7.46 5.85 4.78
N THR A 227 -7.47 5.77 6.09
CA THR A 227 -7.89 4.57 6.80
C THR A 227 -8.50 4.90 8.15
N ASP A 228 -8.92 3.87 8.86
CA ASP A 228 -9.47 3.96 10.20
C ASP A 228 -8.41 3.74 11.29
N TYR A 229 -8.85 3.55 12.53
CA TYR A 229 -7.99 3.17 13.64
C TYR A 229 -7.27 1.85 13.33
N ALA A 230 -5.94 1.88 13.42
CA ALA A 230 -5.05 0.73 13.23
C ALA A 230 -5.17 0.04 11.85
N GLN A 231 -5.75 0.68 10.85
CA GLN A 231 -6.12 0.04 9.57
C GLN A 231 -6.88 -1.27 9.77
N SER A 232 -7.77 -1.27 10.74
CA SER A 232 -8.45 -2.45 11.27
C SER A 232 -9.72 -2.78 10.49
N ALA A 233 -10.00 -4.07 10.32
CA ALA A 233 -11.27 -4.54 9.79
C ALA A 233 -12.36 -4.68 10.88
N GLU A 234 -12.06 -4.34 12.12
CA GLU A 234 -13.05 -4.34 13.20
C GLU A 234 -14.19 -3.36 12.91
N LYS A 235 -15.43 -3.80 13.11
CA LYS A 235 -16.60 -3.00 12.73
C LYS A 235 -16.72 -1.68 13.49
N ASN A 236 -16.25 -1.64 14.75
CA ASN A 236 -16.23 -0.40 15.53
C ASN A 236 -15.23 0.61 14.95
N ALA A 237 -14.04 0.16 14.53
CA ALA A 237 -13.05 1.02 13.89
C ALA A 237 -13.58 1.56 12.55
N ILE A 238 -14.11 0.69 11.71
CA ILE A 238 -14.71 1.08 10.43
C ILE A 238 -15.86 2.07 10.65
N GLY A 239 -16.72 1.80 11.63
CA GLY A 239 -17.86 2.66 11.97
C GLY A 239 -17.46 4.03 12.52
N GLY A 240 -16.27 4.16 13.09
CA GLY A 240 -15.73 5.42 13.60
C GLY A 240 -15.01 6.27 12.56
N MET A 241 -14.82 5.74 11.37
CA MET A 241 -14.10 6.42 10.29
C MET A 241 -14.99 7.46 9.61
N ILE A 242 -14.42 8.63 9.37
CA ILE A 242 -15.00 9.67 8.50
C ILE A 242 -14.08 9.83 7.30
N VAL A 243 -14.56 9.44 6.13
CA VAL A 243 -13.80 9.62 4.89
C VAL A 243 -13.83 11.10 4.51
N PRO A 244 -12.67 11.75 4.30
CA PRO A 244 -12.64 13.13 3.84
C PRO A 244 -13.42 13.32 2.53
N LYS A 245 -14.06 14.47 2.37
CA LYS A 245 -14.74 14.83 1.11
C LYS A 245 -13.70 15.22 0.08
N ASP A 246 -13.41 14.30 -0.82
CA ASP A 246 -12.43 14.49 -1.89
C ASP A 246 -12.70 13.43 -2.96
N ASP A 247 -12.47 13.77 -4.22
CA ASP A 247 -12.80 12.88 -5.35
C ASP A 247 -11.72 11.83 -5.65
N HIS A 248 -10.56 11.93 -4.99
CA HIS A 248 -9.39 11.10 -5.28
C HIS A 248 -8.91 10.35 -4.03
N ILE A 249 -9.82 9.62 -3.39
CA ILE A 249 -9.57 8.87 -2.16
C ILE A 249 -9.70 7.37 -2.40
N ILE A 250 -8.77 6.61 -1.81
CA ILE A 250 -8.87 5.17 -1.59
C ILE A 250 -8.92 4.94 -0.08
N VAL A 251 -9.77 4.03 0.36
CA VAL A 251 -9.75 3.49 1.74
C VAL A 251 -8.88 2.24 1.76
N SER A 252 -7.97 2.16 2.71
CA SER A 252 -7.14 0.97 2.91
C SER A 252 -7.38 0.32 4.26
N LEU A 253 -7.24 -0.99 4.29
CA LEU A 253 -7.25 -1.79 5.52
C LEU A 253 -6.14 -2.85 5.45
N HIS A 254 -5.73 -3.33 6.63
CA HIS A 254 -4.84 -4.47 6.79
C HIS A 254 -5.66 -5.65 7.31
N ILE A 255 -5.65 -6.76 6.57
CA ILE A 255 -6.48 -7.92 6.92
C ILE A 255 -5.66 -9.20 6.80
N TYR A 256 -5.14 -9.64 7.93
CA TYR A 256 -4.44 -10.92 8.09
C TYR A 256 -5.41 -11.90 8.77
N ALA A 257 -6.31 -12.48 8.02
CA ALA A 257 -7.41 -13.27 8.57
C ALA A 257 -7.42 -14.73 8.07
N PRO A 258 -7.56 -15.69 8.98
CA PRO A 258 -7.56 -15.54 10.44
C PRO A 258 -6.15 -15.33 11.00
N TRP A 259 -6.01 -14.51 12.01
CA TRP A 259 -4.68 -14.19 12.56
C TRP A 259 -3.93 -15.42 13.08
N ASN A 260 -4.64 -16.36 13.68
CA ASN A 260 -4.01 -17.58 14.19
C ASN A 260 -3.37 -18.46 13.10
N PHE A 261 -3.79 -18.31 11.84
CA PHE A 261 -3.13 -18.92 10.69
C PHE A 261 -2.09 -17.99 10.07
N CYS A 262 -2.46 -16.73 9.87
CA CYS A 262 -1.63 -15.76 9.13
C CYS A 262 -0.44 -15.26 9.94
N GLY A 263 -0.61 -15.05 11.25
CA GLY A 263 0.41 -14.46 12.11
C GLY A 263 1.36 -15.48 12.73
N PRO A 264 2.51 -14.99 13.26
CA PRO A 264 3.55 -15.86 13.83
C PRO A 264 3.23 -16.35 15.24
N ASP A 265 2.20 -15.83 15.90
CA ASP A 265 1.95 -16.01 17.33
C ASP A 265 1.25 -17.32 17.67
N ASP A 266 0.78 -18.07 16.69
CA ASP A 266 0.04 -19.32 16.84
C ASP A 266 0.67 -20.43 16.00
N THR A 267 0.45 -21.67 16.42
CA THR A 267 0.99 -22.84 15.72
C THR A 267 0.07 -23.37 14.62
N ARG A 268 -1.11 -22.78 14.43
CA ARG A 268 -2.05 -23.23 13.40
C ARG A 268 -1.43 -23.15 12.01
N ALA A 269 -1.25 -24.29 11.35
CA ALA A 269 -0.58 -24.42 10.04
C ALA A 269 -1.51 -24.88 8.91
N ASP A 270 -2.75 -25.23 9.20
CA ASP A 270 -3.76 -25.63 8.21
C ASP A 270 -4.83 -24.57 8.01
N TRP A 271 -5.40 -24.54 6.81
CA TRP A 271 -6.46 -23.59 6.42
C TRP A 271 -7.29 -24.20 5.29
N GLY A 272 -8.57 -23.83 5.23
CA GLY A 272 -9.40 -24.12 4.05
C GLY A 272 -10.73 -24.80 4.34
N SER A 273 -11.17 -24.83 5.61
CA SER A 273 -12.53 -25.27 5.94
C SER A 273 -13.58 -24.33 5.36
N ASP A 274 -14.84 -24.78 5.28
CA ASP A 274 -15.96 -23.92 4.87
C ASP A 274 -16.09 -22.69 5.77
N SER A 275 -15.86 -22.85 7.08
CA SER A 275 -15.87 -21.77 8.06
C SER A 275 -14.75 -20.75 7.79
N ASP A 276 -13.55 -21.22 7.47
CA ASP A 276 -12.42 -20.36 7.09
C ASP A 276 -12.75 -19.48 5.89
N LYS A 277 -13.32 -20.10 4.86
CA LYS A 277 -13.71 -19.41 3.63
C LYS A 277 -14.82 -18.40 3.87
N GLN A 278 -15.81 -18.78 4.68
CA GLN A 278 -16.93 -17.91 4.99
C GLN A 278 -16.51 -16.67 5.76
N GLU A 279 -15.54 -16.77 6.66
CA GLU A 279 -14.99 -15.61 7.38
C GLU A 279 -14.46 -14.55 6.39
N LEU A 280 -13.70 -14.97 5.40
CA LEU A 280 -13.19 -14.05 4.37
C LEU A 280 -14.31 -13.49 3.50
N ASP A 281 -15.23 -14.33 3.05
CA ASP A 281 -16.36 -13.89 2.22
C ASP A 281 -17.21 -12.84 2.95
N THR A 282 -17.49 -13.05 4.22
CA THR A 282 -18.24 -12.12 5.06
C THR A 282 -17.51 -10.79 5.24
N THR A 283 -16.20 -10.85 5.47
CA THR A 283 -15.38 -9.65 5.62
C THR A 283 -15.39 -8.80 4.35
N PHE A 284 -15.16 -9.41 3.19
CA PHE A 284 -15.11 -8.67 1.92
C PHE A 284 -16.49 -8.13 1.53
N GLN A 285 -17.55 -8.88 1.81
CA GLN A 285 -18.91 -8.39 1.60
C GLN A 285 -19.21 -7.17 2.47
N TYR A 286 -18.77 -7.18 3.72
CA TYR A 286 -18.94 -6.03 4.60
C TYR A 286 -18.22 -4.77 4.09
N LEU A 287 -17.01 -4.92 3.53
CA LEU A 287 -16.29 -3.81 2.92
C LEU A 287 -16.98 -3.30 1.65
N ASP A 288 -17.55 -4.19 0.86
CA ASP A 288 -18.34 -3.83 -0.32
C ASP A 288 -19.57 -3.01 0.09
N ASP A 289 -20.34 -3.52 1.04
CA ASP A 289 -21.56 -2.86 1.53
C ASP A 289 -21.26 -1.50 2.17
N THR A 290 -20.12 -1.38 2.83
CA THR A 290 -19.76 -0.16 3.57
C THR A 290 -19.15 0.92 2.69
N PHE A 291 -18.29 0.55 1.75
CA PHE A 291 -17.49 1.48 0.95
C PHE A 291 -17.74 1.37 -0.56
N ILE A 292 -17.51 0.21 -1.15
CA ILE A 292 -17.46 0.03 -2.60
C ILE A 292 -18.81 0.31 -3.24
N SER A 293 -19.89 -0.22 -2.65
CA SER A 293 -21.27 0.03 -3.12
C SER A 293 -21.67 1.50 -3.08
N LYS A 294 -20.94 2.30 -2.30
CA LYS A 294 -21.14 3.76 -2.18
C LYS A 294 -20.15 4.56 -3.02
N GLY A 295 -19.39 3.90 -3.90
CA GLY A 295 -18.46 4.53 -4.81
C GLY A 295 -17.06 4.83 -4.23
N ILE A 296 -16.72 4.30 -3.06
CA ILE A 296 -15.41 4.47 -2.44
C ILE A 296 -14.58 3.21 -2.67
N PRO A 297 -13.49 3.27 -3.44
CA PRO A 297 -12.65 2.10 -3.68
C PRO A 297 -11.88 1.70 -2.43
N VAL A 298 -11.68 0.39 -2.27
CA VAL A 298 -10.97 -0.21 -1.14
C VAL A 298 -9.80 -1.03 -1.64
N ILE A 299 -8.65 -0.88 -0.98
CA ILE A 299 -7.52 -1.80 -1.10
C ILE A 299 -7.21 -2.41 0.26
N ILE A 300 -6.63 -3.60 0.22
CA ILE A 300 -6.01 -4.23 1.38
C ILE A 300 -4.51 -4.14 1.13
N ASP A 301 -3.87 -3.11 1.66
CA ASP A 301 -2.48 -2.83 1.33
C ASP A 301 -1.46 -3.54 2.23
N GLU A 302 -1.96 -4.38 3.15
CA GLU A 302 -1.17 -5.42 3.79
C GLU A 302 -2.01 -6.66 4.06
N THR A 303 -1.55 -7.79 3.58
CA THR A 303 -2.04 -9.12 3.93
C THR A 303 -0.96 -10.16 3.66
N GLY A 304 -1.13 -11.33 4.20
CA GLY A 304 -0.20 -12.44 4.01
C GLY A 304 -0.37 -13.49 5.08
N CYS A 305 0.41 -14.55 4.98
CA CYS A 305 0.50 -15.59 6.00
C CYS A 305 1.94 -16.09 6.12
N VAL A 306 2.36 -16.38 7.34
CA VAL A 306 3.72 -16.81 7.62
C VAL A 306 3.95 -18.27 7.25
N ASN A 307 5.22 -18.59 6.96
CA ASN A 307 5.67 -19.97 6.84
C ASN A 307 5.74 -20.65 8.21
N LYS A 308 4.94 -21.70 8.40
CA LYS A 308 4.92 -22.51 9.62
C LYS A 308 5.35 -23.94 9.29
N ASN A 309 6.63 -24.25 9.51
CA ASN A 309 7.19 -25.58 9.24
C ASN A 309 6.87 -26.09 7.81
N GLU A 310 7.09 -25.24 6.81
CA GLU A 310 6.89 -25.57 5.39
C GLU A 310 5.44 -25.97 5.05
N ASN A 311 4.45 -25.26 5.61
CA ASN A 311 3.03 -25.43 5.30
C ASN A 311 2.63 -24.78 3.96
N THR A 312 3.46 -24.92 2.95
CA THR A 312 3.30 -24.25 1.65
C THR A 312 1.97 -24.53 0.98
N SER A 313 1.48 -25.79 1.02
CA SER A 313 0.19 -26.14 0.43
C SER A 313 -0.99 -25.39 1.05
N ALA A 314 -0.98 -25.23 2.38
CA ALA A 314 -2.00 -24.45 3.08
C ALA A 314 -1.92 -22.95 2.74
N ARG A 315 -0.70 -22.42 2.62
CA ARG A 315 -0.47 -21.04 2.21
C ARG A 315 -0.94 -20.80 0.76
N VAL A 316 -0.66 -21.71 -0.15
CA VAL A 316 -1.17 -21.66 -1.54
C VAL A 316 -2.70 -21.61 -1.56
N ALA A 317 -3.35 -22.48 -0.81
CA ALA A 317 -4.81 -22.50 -0.71
C ALA A 317 -5.36 -21.17 -0.16
N TRP A 318 -4.71 -20.63 0.87
CA TRP A 318 -5.11 -19.35 1.48
C TRP A 318 -4.95 -18.18 0.50
N PHE A 319 -3.79 -18.03 -0.14
CA PHE A 319 -3.58 -16.95 -1.13
C PHE A 319 -4.56 -17.05 -2.30
N SER A 320 -4.77 -18.26 -2.82
CA SER A 320 -5.70 -18.49 -3.93
C SER A 320 -7.11 -18.04 -3.59
N TYR A 321 -7.61 -18.46 -2.43
CA TYR A 321 -8.97 -18.15 -2.01
C TYR A 321 -9.13 -16.68 -1.63
N TYR A 322 -8.22 -16.17 -0.79
CA TYR A 322 -8.25 -14.79 -0.30
C TYR A 322 -8.28 -13.79 -1.46
N LEU A 323 -7.34 -13.90 -2.37
CA LEU A 323 -7.19 -12.97 -3.49
C LEU A 323 -8.35 -13.09 -4.48
N SER A 324 -8.83 -14.31 -4.75
CA SER A 324 -10.00 -14.52 -5.60
C SER A 324 -11.28 -13.94 -4.98
N ALA A 325 -11.48 -14.14 -3.69
CA ALA A 325 -12.64 -13.60 -2.98
C ALA A 325 -12.61 -12.07 -2.92
N ALA A 326 -11.46 -11.46 -2.65
CA ALA A 326 -11.29 -10.01 -2.68
C ALA A 326 -11.57 -9.45 -4.08
N LYS A 327 -11.05 -10.11 -5.11
CA LYS A 327 -11.23 -9.68 -6.51
C LYS A 327 -12.69 -9.61 -6.94
N LYS A 328 -13.54 -10.51 -6.45
CA LYS A 328 -14.98 -10.49 -6.73
C LYS A 328 -15.66 -9.18 -6.35
N HIS A 329 -15.12 -8.49 -5.38
CA HIS A 329 -15.61 -7.20 -4.89
C HIS A 329 -14.82 -6.01 -5.47
N GLY A 330 -13.88 -6.25 -6.36
CA GLY A 330 -12.98 -5.20 -6.87
C GLY A 330 -11.95 -4.71 -5.85
N ILE A 331 -11.72 -5.46 -4.78
CA ILE A 331 -10.71 -5.17 -3.77
C ILE A 331 -9.36 -5.69 -4.24
N LYS A 332 -8.36 -4.81 -4.27
CA LYS A 332 -6.99 -5.16 -4.66
C LYS A 332 -6.12 -5.28 -3.42
N CYS A 333 -5.17 -6.22 -3.48
CA CYS A 333 -4.36 -6.59 -2.31
C CYS A 333 -2.87 -6.38 -2.58
N PHE A 334 -2.15 -6.00 -1.51
CA PHE A 334 -0.69 -5.89 -1.49
C PHE A 334 -0.16 -6.88 -0.46
N ILE A 335 0.72 -7.76 -0.92
CA ILE A 335 1.23 -8.85 -0.09
C ILE A 335 2.38 -8.35 0.77
N TRP A 336 2.31 -8.59 2.08
CA TRP A 336 3.40 -8.25 2.99
C TRP A 336 4.54 -9.24 2.86
N ASP A 337 5.74 -8.73 2.63
CA ASP A 337 6.98 -9.50 2.50
C ASP A 337 8.08 -8.81 3.31
N ASN A 338 8.59 -9.50 4.34
CA ASN A 338 9.67 -9.00 5.19
C ASN A 338 10.99 -9.79 5.01
N ASN A 339 11.04 -10.69 4.04
CA ASN A 339 12.19 -11.56 3.75
C ASN A 339 12.50 -12.62 4.85
N GLU A 340 11.64 -12.77 5.85
CA GLU A 340 11.80 -13.80 6.89
C GLU A 340 11.12 -15.10 6.47
N THR A 341 11.87 -16.22 6.46
CA THR A 341 11.31 -17.52 6.06
C THR A 341 10.91 -18.37 7.26
N LYS A 342 11.54 -18.19 8.41
CA LYS A 342 11.20 -18.92 9.63
C LYS A 342 10.10 -18.18 10.37
N ASN A 343 8.89 -18.74 10.37
CA ASN A 343 7.72 -18.12 10.98
C ASN A 343 7.53 -16.65 10.51
N GLY A 344 7.80 -16.40 9.24
CA GLY A 344 7.83 -15.08 8.66
C GLY A 344 7.08 -15.01 7.31
N PHE A 345 6.90 -13.79 6.84
CA PHE A 345 6.13 -13.49 5.62
C PHE A 345 6.97 -13.51 4.34
N GLY A 346 8.26 -13.81 4.43
CA GLY A 346 9.20 -13.70 3.31
C GLY A 346 8.80 -14.52 2.10
N LEU A 347 8.82 -13.89 0.94
CA LEU A 347 8.56 -14.51 -0.36
C LEU A 347 9.74 -14.35 -1.30
N LEU A 348 10.30 -13.14 -1.40
CA LEU A 348 11.47 -12.84 -2.22
C LEU A 348 12.75 -12.99 -1.40
N ASN A 349 13.66 -13.85 -1.86
CA ASN A 349 15.03 -13.84 -1.39
C ASN A 349 15.72 -12.61 -1.98
N ARG A 350 15.88 -11.58 -1.17
CA ARG A 350 16.36 -10.27 -1.62
C ARG A 350 17.85 -10.28 -1.99
N LYS A 351 18.61 -11.20 -1.44
CA LYS A 351 20.02 -11.35 -1.76
C LYS A 351 20.24 -11.91 -3.17
N ASP A 352 19.48 -12.96 -3.49
CA ASP A 352 19.65 -13.69 -4.76
C ASP A 352 18.64 -13.25 -5.83
N CYS A 353 17.62 -12.45 -5.47
CA CYS A 353 16.49 -12.08 -6.33
C CYS A 353 15.78 -13.29 -6.92
N THR A 354 15.51 -14.29 -6.08
CA THR A 354 14.77 -15.49 -6.39
C THR A 354 13.61 -15.66 -5.41
N TRP A 355 12.57 -16.37 -5.81
CA TRP A 355 11.41 -16.60 -4.94
C TRP A 355 11.62 -17.84 -4.09
N TYR A 356 11.41 -17.72 -2.78
CA TYR A 356 11.48 -18.87 -1.85
C TYR A 356 10.41 -19.91 -2.16
N TYR A 357 9.22 -19.45 -2.59
CA TYR A 357 8.05 -20.30 -2.80
C TYR A 357 7.41 -20.01 -4.16
N PRO A 358 7.99 -20.49 -5.28
CA PRO A 358 7.44 -20.23 -6.61
C PRO A 358 5.96 -20.59 -6.77
N GLU A 359 5.50 -21.66 -6.10
CA GLU A 359 4.10 -22.10 -6.12
C GLU A 359 3.16 -21.08 -5.45
N ILE A 360 3.60 -20.36 -4.42
CA ILE A 360 2.82 -19.26 -3.83
C ILE A 360 2.72 -18.11 -4.81
N ILE A 361 3.81 -17.72 -5.46
CA ILE A 361 3.82 -16.66 -6.47
C ILE A 361 2.88 -17.02 -7.63
N GLN A 362 2.91 -18.27 -8.09
CA GLN A 362 2.00 -18.73 -9.13
C GLN A 362 0.53 -18.64 -8.69
N ALA A 363 0.23 -19.05 -7.46
CA ALA A 363 -1.12 -18.95 -6.90
C ALA A 363 -1.60 -17.48 -6.84
N ILE A 364 -0.74 -16.56 -6.41
CA ILE A 364 -1.03 -15.12 -6.38
C ILE A 364 -1.35 -14.62 -7.80
N GLN A 365 -0.54 -14.96 -8.79
CA GLN A 365 -0.74 -14.53 -10.17
C GLN A 365 -2.03 -15.11 -10.76
N ASP A 366 -2.30 -16.39 -10.55
CA ASP A 366 -3.51 -17.04 -11.05
C ASP A 366 -4.79 -16.44 -10.45
N ALA A 367 -4.77 -16.12 -9.18
CA ALA A 367 -5.92 -15.55 -8.49
C ALA A 367 -6.19 -14.08 -8.86
N THR A 368 -5.23 -13.38 -9.43
CA THR A 368 -5.30 -11.92 -9.70
C THR A 368 -5.25 -11.56 -11.18
N LYS A 369 -5.30 -12.55 -12.06
CA LYS A 369 -5.37 -12.36 -13.53
C LYS A 369 -6.54 -11.49 -13.97
#